data_73b0e550c1c92f2ad1c35d8fab81bb15
#
_entry.id   73b0e550c1c92f2ad1c35d8fab81bb15
#
_cell.length_a   1.000
_cell.length_b   1.000
_cell.length_c   1.000
_cell.angle_alpha   90.00
_cell.angle_beta   90.00
_cell.angle_gamma   90.00
#
_symmetry.space_group_name_H-M   'P 1'
#
loop_
_entity.id
_entity.type
_entity.pdbx_description
1 polymer ?
#
loop_
_entity_poly.entity_id
_entity_poly.type
_entity_poly.pdbx_seq_one_letter_code
_entity_poly.pdbx_strand_id
1 'polypeptide(L)'
;MKKLSVKSLVLGTLSLCTLLTACAKKPAQQNEQQEQPQENEQMVNDQAVNYQDITALTPDGAELSLSDLIGQTDYVLLDFWASWCGPCRRFVPVLKEIYASQPAGHLQILSCSVDQDIMAWQVALNEEQMPWPQMREDAEHPCSDKYNVQFIPHTVLFDREGKIVAVNPEEPDLEEILLGE
;
A
#
# COMPACT_ATOMS: atom_id res chain seq x y z
N MET A 1 38.16 -40.84 -17.27
CA MET A 1 39.64 -40.87 -17.40
C MET A 1 40.21 -39.65 -16.72
N LYS A 2 41.00 -39.93 -15.66
CA LYS A 2 42.24 -39.28 -15.20
C LYS A 2 42.14 -37.79 -14.83
N LYS A 3 42.18 -37.44 -13.53
CA LYS A 3 43.32 -37.26 -12.60
C LYS A 3 44.23 -36.11 -13.03
N LEU A 4 44.63 -35.15 -12.19
CA LEU A 4 45.45 -35.09 -10.97
C LEU A 4 45.38 -33.63 -10.43
N SER A 5 45.15 -33.26 -9.23
CA SER A 5 45.98 -33.25 -8.01
C SER A 5 47.40 -32.67 -8.16
N VAL A 6 47.64 -31.49 -7.53
CA VAL A 6 48.96 -31.19 -6.93
C VAL A 6 48.78 -30.34 -5.67
N LYS A 7 49.23 -30.87 -4.56
CA LYS A 7 49.52 -30.22 -3.28
C LYS A 7 50.85 -29.45 -3.38
N SER A 8 50.98 -28.34 -2.72
CA SER A 8 52.30 -27.90 -2.27
C SER A 8 52.20 -27.26 -0.89
N LEU A 9 52.87 -27.90 -0.01
CA LEU A 9 53.17 -27.63 1.39
C LEU A 9 54.51 -26.92 1.44
N VAL A 10 54.66 -25.79 2.13
CA VAL A 10 55.99 -25.34 2.59
C VAL A 10 55.90 -24.87 4.04
N LEU A 11 56.70 -25.50 4.83
CA LEU A 11 56.99 -25.31 6.25
C LEU A 11 57.93 -24.13 6.52
N GLY A 12 57.80 -23.57 7.73
CA GLY A 12 58.93 -23.25 8.60
C GLY A 12 59.34 -21.78 8.57
N THR A 13 59.43 -21.08 9.67
CA THR A 13 60.41 -21.25 10.74
C THR A 13 60.06 -20.35 11.95
N LEU A 14 60.22 -20.87 13.12
CA LEU A 14 60.31 -20.17 14.41
C LEU A 14 61.52 -19.23 14.44
N SER A 15 61.33 -18.05 15.04
CA SER A 15 62.43 -17.37 15.71
C SER A 15 61.95 -16.71 17.00
N LEU A 16 62.54 -17.16 18.04
CA LEU A 16 62.42 -16.77 19.45
C LEU A 16 63.47 -15.67 19.73
N CYS A 17 63.05 -14.52 20.28
CA CYS A 17 64.02 -13.72 21.09
C CYS A 17 63.31 -12.73 22.06
N THR A 18 63.38 -13.09 23.32
CA THR A 18 63.80 -12.41 24.52
C THR A 18 63.17 -11.06 24.93
N LEU A 19 62.60 -11.13 26.12
CA LEU A 19 62.26 -10.14 27.13
C LEU A 19 63.28 -8.98 27.30
N LEU A 20 62.76 -7.75 27.42
CA LEU A 20 63.35 -6.75 28.28
C LEU A 20 62.26 -5.83 28.83
N THR A 21 62.10 -5.85 30.14
CA THR A 21 61.35 -5.01 31.02
C THR A 21 61.89 -3.58 31.01
N ALA A 22 61.04 -2.58 30.80
CA ALA A 22 61.30 -1.20 31.29
C ALA A 22 59.98 -0.52 31.64
N CYS A 23 59.90 -0.21 32.91
CA CYS A 23 58.85 0.58 33.55
C CYS A 23 59.03 2.06 33.14
N ALA A 24 58.06 2.70 32.54
CA ALA A 24 58.00 4.17 32.48
C ALA A 24 56.54 4.66 32.32
N LYS A 25 56.18 5.42 33.31
CA LYS A 25 55.12 6.44 33.51
C LYS A 25 54.21 6.78 32.34
N LYS A 26 52.93 6.64 32.62
CA LYS A 26 51.74 7.11 31.92
C LYS A 26 51.75 8.64 31.78
N PRO A 27 51.56 9.23 30.60
CA PRO A 27 50.91 10.54 30.48
C PRO A 27 49.46 10.34 30.06
N ALA A 28 48.59 11.11 30.68
CA ALA A 28 47.19 11.20 30.36
C ALA A 28 46.99 11.61 28.90
N GLN A 29 46.33 10.76 28.11
CA GLN A 29 45.80 11.16 26.83
C GLN A 29 44.38 11.70 27.08
N GLN A 30 44.28 12.98 26.80
CA GLN A 30 43.01 13.69 26.62
C GLN A 30 42.27 13.01 25.47
N ASN A 31 41.10 12.50 25.79
CA ASN A 31 40.12 12.01 24.86
C ASN A 31 39.42 13.23 24.25
N GLU A 32 39.94 13.74 23.16
CA GLU A 32 39.20 14.66 22.29
C GLU A 32 38.13 13.80 21.60
N GLN A 33 37.00 13.70 22.24
CA GLN A 33 35.75 13.32 21.60
C GLN A 33 35.40 14.44 20.61
N GLN A 34 35.67 14.18 19.34
CA GLN A 34 35.05 14.91 18.27
C GLN A 34 33.53 14.60 18.37
N GLU A 35 32.80 15.51 18.97
CA GLU A 35 31.36 15.63 18.79
C GLU A 35 31.12 15.93 17.31
N GLN A 36 30.83 14.90 16.54
CA GLN A 36 30.10 15.08 15.29
C GLN A 36 28.71 15.62 15.67
N PRO A 37 28.25 16.69 15.03
CA PRO A 37 26.86 17.07 15.13
C PRO A 37 26.05 15.89 14.56
N GLN A 38 25.42 15.15 15.43
CA GLN A 38 24.28 14.32 15.06
C GLN A 38 23.20 15.33 14.68
N GLU A 39 23.08 15.64 13.40
CA GLU A 39 21.84 16.07 12.81
C GLU A 39 20.83 14.96 13.12
N ASN A 40 20.17 15.14 14.23
CA ASN A 40 18.97 14.42 14.57
C ASN A 40 17.89 14.99 13.63
N GLU A 41 17.95 14.57 12.37
CA GLU A 41 16.77 14.59 11.53
C GLU A 41 15.75 13.70 12.21
N GLN A 42 15.03 14.32 13.09
CA GLN A 42 13.77 13.85 13.58
C GLN A 42 12.89 13.76 12.31
N MET A 43 13.07 12.65 11.58
CA MET A 43 12.04 12.19 10.67
C MET A 43 10.79 12.09 11.52
N VAL A 44 9.99 13.11 11.44
CA VAL A 44 8.58 13.04 11.77
C VAL A 44 8.08 11.94 10.86
N ASN A 45 8.01 10.74 11.41
CA ASN A 45 7.41 9.58 10.76
C ASN A 45 5.90 9.83 10.76
N ASP A 46 5.48 10.81 9.97
CA ASP A 46 4.13 10.93 9.49
C ASP A 46 3.97 9.79 8.47
N GLN A 47 3.80 8.57 9.00
CA GLN A 47 3.36 7.44 8.19
C GLN A 47 1.90 7.71 7.86
N ALA A 48 1.70 8.66 6.95
CA ALA A 48 0.47 8.74 6.21
C ALA A 48 0.26 7.34 5.64
N VAL A 49 -0.81 6.67 6.04
CA VAL A 49 -1.15 5.35 5.51
C VAL A 49 -1.56 5.59 4.07
N ASN A 50 -0.61 5.41 3.17
CA ASN A 50 -0.81 5.57 1.74
C ASN A 50 -1.58 4.35 1.20
N TYR A 51 -2.27 4.54 0.06
CA TYR A 51 -2.95 3.43 -0.60
C TYR A 51 -1.99 2.29 -0.92
N GLN A 52 -2.52 1.09 -0.90
CA GLN A 52 -1.87 -0.09 -1.47
C GLN A 52 -2.44 -0.27 -2.88
N ASP A 53 -1.58 -0.23 -3.87
CA ASP A 53 -2.06 -0.39 -5.24
C ASP A 53 -2.65 -1.78 -5.47
N ILE A 54 -3.83 -1.80 -6.09
CA ILE A 54 -4.55 -3.00 -6.50
C ILE A 54 -4.82 -2.92 -7.99
N THR A 55 -4.73 -4.05 -8.65
CA THR A 55 -5.07 -4.21 -10.07
C THR A 55 -6.03 -5.38 -10.21
N ALA A 56 -7.07 -5.22 -11.01
CA ALA A 56 -8.03 -6.28 -11.30
C ALA A 56 -8.66 -6.07 -12.69
N LEU A 57 -9.51 -7.02 -13.09
CA LEU A 57 -10.09 -7.04 -14.43
C LEU A 57 -11.40 -6.24 -14.49
N THR A 58 -11.48 -5.37 -15.48
CA THR A 58 -12.72 -4.66 -15.86
C THR A 58 -13.72 -5.60 -16.53
N PRO A 59 -14.99 -5.18 -16.72
CA PRO A 59 -16.00 -6.02 -17.36
C PRO A 59 -15.67 -6.46 -18.79
N ASP A 60 -14.83 -5.73 -19.49
CA ASP A 60 -14.35 -6.04 -20.84
C ASP A 60 -13.03 -6.84 -20.84
N GLY A 61 -12.50 -7.16 -19.66
CA GLY A 61 -11.30 -7.98 -19.47
C GLY A 61 -9.97 -7.23 -19.55
N ALA A 62 -10.00 -5.89 -19.56
CA ALA A 62 -8.79 -5.09 -19.42
C ALA A 62 -8.34 -5.02 -17.94
N GLU A 63 -7.07 -4.77 -17.70
CA GLU A 63 -6.57 -4.46 -16.35
C GLU A 63 -6.85 -2.99 -16.02
N LEU A 64 -7.23 -2.74 -14.77
CA LEU A 64 -7.39 -1.41 -14.18
C LEU A 64 -6.73 -1.42 -12.81
N SER A 65 -5.94 -0.40 -12.53
CA SER A 65 -5.27 -0.22 -11.24
C SER A 65 -5.84 0.97 -10.48
N LEU A 66 -5.82 0.91 -9.16
CA LEU A 66 -6.20 2.05 -8.32
C LEU A 66 -5.27 3.25 -8.59
N SER A 67 -3.98 3.00 -8.85
CA SER A 67 -3.01 4.02 -9.24
C SER A 67 -3.36 4.78 -10.52
N ASP A 68 -4.16 4.20 -11.41
CA ASP A 68 -4.63 4.88 -12.62
C ASP A 68 -5.61 6.01 -12.29
N LEU A 69 -6.23 5.98 -11.12
CA LEU A 69 -7.24 6.95 -10.66
C LEU A 69 -6.72 7.93 -9.62
N ILE A 70 -5.81 7.51 -8.75
CA ILE A 70 -5.17 8.39 -7.75
C ILE A 70 -4.48 9.57 -8.47
N GLY A 71 -4.74 10.78 -7.98
CA GLY A 71 -4.20 12.02 -8.56
C GLY A 71 -5.02 12.59 -9.72
N GLN A 72 -6.01 11.86 -10.25
CA GLN A 72 -6.89 12.35 -11.32
C GLN A 72 -8.01 13.27 -10.79
N THR A 73 -8.47 13.00 -9.56
CA THR A 73 -9.51 13.77 -8.86
C THR A 73 -9.01 14.18 -7.48
N ASP A 74 -9.76 15.02 -6.76
CA ASP A 74 -9.42 15.41 -5.40
C ASP A 74 -9.57 14.26 -4.42
N TYR A 75 -10.58 13.40 -4.65
CA TYR A 75 -10.83 12.19 -3.87
C TYR A 75 -11.06 10.97 -4.77
N VAL A 76 -10.66 9.80 -4.27
CA VAL A 76 -11.01 8.49 -4.84
C VAL A 76 -11.65 7.64 -3.75
N LEU A 77 -12.86 7.14 -4.02
CA LEU A 77 -13.57 6.19 -3.15
C LEU A 77 -13.45 4.79 -3.75
N LEU A 78 -12.72 3.91 -3.07
CA LEU A 78 -12.69 2.48 -3.37
C LEU A 78 -13.84 1.80 -2.62
N ASP A 79 -14.73 1.10 -3.34
CA ASP A 79 -15.88 0.40 -2.81
C ASP A 79 -15.79 -1.10 -3.09
N PHE A 80 -15.72 -1.92 -2.05
CA PHE A 80 -15.77 -3.38 -2.16
C PHE A 80 -17.21 -3.87 -1.98
N TRP A 81 -17.67 -4.60 -2.98
CA TRP A 81 -19.05 -5.06 -3.05
C TRP A 81 -19.18 -6.44 -3.70
N ALA A 82 -20.39 -6.95 -3.82
CA ALA A 82 -20.69 -8.14 -4.61
C ALA A 82 -22.15 -8.16 -5.07
N SER A 83 -22.44 -8.88 -6.15
CA SER A 83 -23.78 -9.06 -6.71
C SER A 83 -24.77 -9.66 -5.72
N TRP A 84 -24.32 -10.55 -4.87
CA TRP A 84 -25.12 -11.24 -3.83
C TRP A 84 -25.21 -10.45 -2.53
N CYS A 85 -24.48 -9.33 -2.38
CA CYS A 85 -24.48 -8.51 -1.18
C CYS A 85 -25.67 -7.55 -1.16
N GLY A 86 -26.74 -7.93 -0.47
CA GLY A 86 -27.94 -7.09 -0.34
C GLY A 86 -27.68 -5.70 0.26
N PRO A 87 -26.90 -5.56 1.36
CA PRO A 87 -26.52 -4.23 1.89
C PRO A 87 -25.75 -3.39 0.86
N CYS A 88 -24.78 -3.97 0.12
CA CYS A 88 -24.02 -3.25 -0.89
C CYS A 88 -24.92 -2.69 -1.98
N ARG A 89 -25.86 -3.50 -2.49
CA ARG A 89 -26.81 -3.06 -3.53
C ARG A 89 -27.75 -1.96 -3.05
N ARG A 90 -28.10 -1.92 -1.77
CA ARG A 90 -28.87 -0.81 -1.20
C ARG A 90 -28.04 0.47 -1.05
N PHE A 91 -26.72 0.34 -0.96
CA PHE A 91 -25.81 1.48 -0.88
C PHE A 91 -25.52 2.11 -2.25
N VAL A 92 -25.66 1.36 -3.35
CA VAL A 92 -25.43 1.88 -4.72
C VAL A 92 -26.23 3.15 -5.03
N PRO A 93 -27.54 3.25 -4.74
CA PRO A 93 -28.29 4.51 -4.95
C PRO A 93 -27.71 5.69 -4.19
N VAL A 94 -27.28 5.50 -2.95
CA VAL A 94 -26.64 6.54 -2.13
C VAL A 94 -25.34 7.01 -2.78
N LEU A 95 -24.48 6.09 -3.19
CA LEU A 95 -23.24 6.41 -3.90
C LEU A 95 -23.50 7.16 -5.21
N LYS A 96 -24.60 6.84 -5.92
CA LYS A 96 -24.98 7.56 -7.14
C LYS A 96 -25.41 9.01 -6.85
N GLU A 97 -26.14 9.24 -5.78
CA GLU A 97 -26.55 10.58 -5.35
C GLU A 97 -25.32 11.40 -4.96
N ILE A 98 -24.43 10.85 -4.13
CA ILE A 98 -23.18 11.50 -3.74
C ILE A 98 -22.34 11.81 -4.99
N TYR A 99 -22.11 10.82 -5.87
CA TYR A 99 -21.30 10.99 -7.07
C TYR A 99 -21.85 12.05 -8.02
N ALA A 100 -23.18 12.08 -8.20
CA ALA A 100 -23.84 13.05 -9.05
C ALA A 100 -23.86 14.47 -8.47
N SER A 101 -23.78 14.62 -7.15
CA SER A 101 -23.74 15.92 -6.48
C SER A 101 -22.36 16.58 -6.55
N GLN A 102 -21.30 15.82 -6.81
CA GLN A 102 -19.94 16.35 -6.83
C GLN A 102 -19.60 17.07 -8.13
N PRO A 103 -18.83 18.16 -8.09
CA PRO A 103 -18.32 18.80 -9.29
C PRO A 103 -17.34 17.87 -10.03
N ALA A 104 -17.23 18.07 -11.34
CA ALA A 104 -16.31 17.29 -12.16
C ALA A 104 -14.86 17.41 -11.65
N GLY A 105 -14.19 16.27 -11.51
CA GLY A 105 -12.81 16.21 -11.02
C GLY A 105 -12.68 16.22 -9.50
N HIS A 106 -13.79 16.24 -8.75
CA HIS A 106 -13.74 16.21 -7.28
C HIS A 106 -13.73 14.78 -6.73
N LEU A 107 -14.65 13.93 -7.13
CA LEU A 107 -14.74 12.54 -6.68
C LEU A 107 -14.69 11.57 -7.85
N GLN A 108 -13.87 10.54 -7.74
CA GLN A 108 -13.93 9.33 -8.54
C GLN A 108 -14.30 8.16 -7.64
N ILE A 109 -15.21 7.30 -8.06
CA ILE A 109 -15.48 6.02 -7.40
C ILE A 109 -14.86 4.90 -8.23
N LEU A 110 -14.32 3.90 -7.57
CA LEU A 110 -13.88 2.63 -8.15
C LEU A 110 -14.55 1.51 -7.35
N SER A 111 -15.43 0.74 -7.96
CA SER A 111 -16.00 -0.43 -7.30
C SER A 111 -15.23 -1.69 -7.68
N CYS A 112 -14.75 -2.40 -6.66
CA CYS A 112 -14.07 -3.68 -6.77
C CYS A 112 -14.99 -4.80 -6.26
N SER A 113 -15.46 -5.65 -7.18
CA SER A 113 -16.31 -6.78 -6.82
C SER A 113 -15.47 -7.94 -6.29
N VAL A 114 -15.95 -8.56 -5.21
CA VAL A 114 -15.43 -9.83 -4.67
C VAL A 114 -16.21 -11.04 -5.17
N ASP A 115 -16.99 -10.89 -6.24
CA ASP A 115 -17.74 -12.00 -6.84
C ASP A 115 -16.80 -13.08 -7.41
N GLN A 116 -17.06 -14.31 -7.10
CA GLN A 116 -16.40 -15.44 -7.75
C GLN A 116 -17.05 -15.81 -9.09
N ASP A 117 -18.36 -15.55 -9.22
CA ASP A 117 -19.12 -15.79 -10.44
C ASP A 117 -19.16 -14.52 -11.31
N ILE A 118 -18.39 -14.53 -12.40
CA ILE A 118 -18.33 -13.42 -13.35
C ILE A 118 -19.68 -13.13 -14.00
N MET A 119 -20.51 -14.15 -14.25
CA MET A 119 -21.82 -13.93 -14.88
C MET A 119 -22.78 -13.23 -13.93
N ALA A 120 -22.79 -13.63 -12.64
CA ALA A 120 -23.59 -12.96 -11.62
C ALA A 120 -23.17 -11.48 -11.47
N TRP A 121 -21.86 -11.21 -11.46
CA TRP A 121 -21.34 -9.86 -11.41
C TRP A 121 -21.80 -9.02 -12.63
N GLN A 122 -21.65 -9.56 -13.87
CA GLN A 122 -22.06 -8.85 -15.08
C GLN A 122 -23.57 -8.55 -15.09
N VAL A 123 -24.41 -9.48 -14.63
CA VAL A 123 -25.85 -9.26 -14.48
C VAL A 123 -26.12 -8.11 -13.52
N ALA A 124 -25.47 -8.12 -12.34
CA ALA A 124 -25.63 -7.07 -11.35
C ALA A 124 -25.14 -5.69 -11.87
N LEU A 125 -24.04 -5.63 -12.62
CA LEU A 125 -23.61 -4.38 -13.27
C LEU A 125 -24.68 -3.81 -14.22
N ASN A 126 -25.33 -4.68 -14.99
CA ASN A 126 -26.42 -4.27 -15.88
C ASN A 126 -27.67 -3.80 -15.13
N GLU A 127 -27.92 -4.36 -13.94
CA GLU A 127 -29.05 -3.94 -13.10
C GLU A 127 -28.75 -2.62 -12.38
N GLU A 128 -27.57 -2.52 -11.79
CA GLU A 128 -27.18 -1.38 -10.96
C GLU A 128 -26.79 -0.15 -11.78
N GLN A 129 -26.32 -0.27 -13.02
CA GLN A 129 -25.98 0.86 -13.90
C GLN A 129 -25.10 1.93 -13.21
N MET A 130 -24.06 1.50 -12.53
CA MET A 130 -23.12 2.39 -11.85
C MET A 130 -22.28 3.17 -12.87
N PRO A 131 -22.22 4.52 -12.79
CA PRO A 131 -21.60 5.35 -13.83
C PRO A 131 -20.07 5.48 -13.72
N TRP A 132 -19.44 4.78 -12.78
CA TRP A 132 -18.00 4.82 -12.52
C TRP A 132 -17.32 3.50 -12.86
N PRO A 133 -15.97 3.47 -12.94
CA PRO A 133 -15.20 2.27 -13.22
C PRO A 133 -15.50 1.11 -12.29
N GLN A 134 -15.52 -0.07 -12.87
CA GLN A 134 -15.79 -1.34 -12.21
C GLN A 134 -14.65 -2.30 -12.47
N MET A 135 -14.21 -3.00 -11.44
CA MET A 135 -13.29 -4.13 -11.56
C MET A 135 -13.74 -5.29 -10.67
N ARG A 136 -13.22 -6.48 -10.91
CA ARG A 136 -13.52 -7.68 -10.13
C ARG A 136 -12.21 -8.40 -9.78
N GLU A 137 -12.03 -8.68 -8.49
CA GLU A 137 -10.89 -9.48 -8.05
C GLU A 137 -11.04 -10.95 -8.49
N ASP A 138 -9.92 -11.63 -8.58
CA ASP A 138 -9.83 -13.07 -8.78
C ASP A 138 -8.61 -13.65 -8.05
N ALA A 139 -8.29 -14.92 -8.27
CA ALA A 139 -7.19 -15.57 -7.59
C ALA A 139 -5.80 -14.98 -7.95
N GLU A 140 -5.68 -14.34 -9.12
CA GLU A 140 -4.44 -13.70 -9.58
C GLU A 140 -4.36 -12.24 -9.10
N HIS A 141 -5.51 -11.64 -8.82
CA HIS A 141 -5.67 -10.24 -8.43
C HIS A 141 -6.47 -10.10 -7.12
N PRO A 142 -5.92 -10.54 -5.96
CA PRO A 142 -6.62 -10.49 -4.68
C PRO A 142 -6.59 -9.06 -4.10
N CYS A 143 -7.60 -8.25 -4.40
CA CYS A 143 -7.69 -6.86 -3.99
C CYS A 143 -8.15 -6.69 -2.55
N SER A 144 -9.16 -7.47 -2.13
CA SER A 144 -9.75 -7.39 -0.79
C SER A 144 -8.76 -7.73 0.32
N ASP A 145 -7.83 -8.65 0.07
CA ASP A 145 -6.79 -9.03 1.02
C ASP A 145 -5.85 -7.85 1.36
N LYS A 146 -5.49 -7.03 0.35
CA LYS A 146 -4.62 -5.87 0.54
C LYS A 146 -5.22 -4.82 1.45
N TYR A 147 -6.54 -4.70 1.48
CA TYR A 147 -7.28 -3.77 2.34
C TYR A 147 -7.87 -4.43 3.58
N ASN A 148 -7.51 -5.70 3.86
CA ASN A 148 -7.99 -6.47 5.00
C ASN A 148 -9.53 -6.44 5.12
N VAL A 149 -10.23 -6.57 3.99
CA VAL A 149 -11.69 -6.53 3.92
C VAL A 149 -12.28 -7.76 4.59
N GLN A 150 -12.89 -7.58 5.76
CA GLN A 150 -13.49 -8.67 6.55
C GLN A 150 -14.99 -8.81 6.29
N PHE A 151 -15.63 -7.80 5.75
CA PHE A 151 -17.06 -7.73 5.42
C PHE A 151 -17.29 -6.72 4.31
N ILE A 152 -18.41 -6.83 3.63
CA ILE A 152 -18.87 -5.88 2.62
C ILE A 152 -20.31 -5.40 2.94
N PRO A 153 -20.69 -4.14 2.60
CA PRO A 153 -19.88 -3.16 1.90
C PRO A 153 -18.66 -2.72 2.72
N HIS A 154 -17.55 -2.43 2.04
CA HIS A 154 -16.36 -1.86 2.65
C HIS A 154 -15.83 -0.76 1.74
N THR A 155 -15.64 0.43 2.29
CA THR A 155 -15.19 1.58 1.52
C THR A 155 -13.93 2.19 2.10
N VAL A 156 -13.07 2.70 1.22
CA VAL A 156 -11.86 3.44 1.60
C VAL A 156 -11.79 4.71 0.76
N LEU A 157 -11.78 5.85 1.44
CA LEU A 157 -11.65 7.16 0.80
C LEU A 157 -10.19 7.61 0.83
N PHE A 158 -9.68 8.01 -0.31
CA PHE A 158 -8.33 8.57 -0.49
C PHE A 158 -8.41 10.03 -0.92
N ASP A 159 -7.44 10.83 -0.48
CA ASP A 159 -7.20 12.15 -1.05
C ASP A 159 -6.42 12.05 -2.39
N ARG A 160 -6.15 13.20 -2.99
CA ARG A 160 -5.44 13.30 -4.26
C ARG A 160 -4.04 12.68 -4.25
N GLU A 161 -3.37 12.69 -3.11
CA GLU A 161 -2.03 12.13 -2.90
C GLU A 161 -2.06 10.63 -2.59
N GLY A 162 -3.26 10.03 -2.48
CA GLY A 162 -3.46 8.62 -2.16
C GLY A 162 -3.35 8.31 -0.66
N LYS A 163 -3.45 9.32 0.20
CA LYS A 163 -3.55 9.13 1.64
C LYS A 163 -4.96 8.69 2.00
N ILE A 164 -5.08 7.70 2.88
CA ILE A 164 -6.38 7.29 3.41
C ILE A 164 -6.95 8.39 4.30
N VAL A 165 -8.11 8.92 3.92
CA VAL A 165 -8.87 9.93 4.65
C VAL A 165 -9.89 9.29 5.59
N ALA A 166 -10.61 8.27 5.09
CA ALA A 166 -11.61 7.55 5.87
C ALA A 166 -11.73 6.09 5.43
N VAL A 167 -12.14 5.22 6.35
CA VAL A 167 -12.49 3.83 6.10
C VAL A 167 -13.88 3.57 6.62
N ASN A 168 -14.76 3.06 5.77
CA ASN A 168 -16.17 2.82 6.07
C ASN A 168 -16.88 4.06 6.68
N PRO A 169 -16.71 5.27 6.12
CA PRO A 169 -17.47 6.43 6.60
C PRO A 169 -18.97 6.17 6.42
N GLU A 170 -19.76 6.62 7.38
CA GLU A 170 -21.22 6.69 7.20
C GLU A 170 -21.55 7.77 6.15
N GLU A 171 -22.77 7.71 5.58
CA GLU A 171 -23.16 8.65 4.51
C GLU A 171 -22.99 10.11 4.91
N PRO A 172 -23.42 10.59 6.10
CA PRO A 172 -23.22 11.99 6.50
C PRO A 172 -21.75 12.39 6.61
N ASP A 173 -20.92 11.51 7.14
CA ASP A 173 -19.48 11.77 7.31
C ASP A 173 -18.76 11.83 5.95
N LEU A 174 -19.17 10.97 5.00
CA LEU A 174 -18.64 10.98 3.63
C LEU A 174 -19.00 12.29 2.92
N GLU A 175 -20.24 12.76 3.06
CA GLU A 175 -20.67 14.04 2.49
C GLU A 175 -19.92 15.23 3.12
N GLU A 176 -19.77 15.27 4.46
CA GLU A 176 -19.03 16.31 5.17
C GLU A 176 -17.56 16.40 4.69
N ILE A 177 -16.87 15.25 4.58
CA ILE A 177 -15.50 15.21 4.08
C ILE A 177 -15.41 15.74 2.64
N LEU A 178 -16.34 15.34 1.77
CA LEU A 178 -16.35 15.76 0.37
C LEU A 178 -16.72 17.23 0.19
N LEU A 179 -17.47 17.81 1.12
CA LEU A 179 -17.80 19.26 1.11
C LEU A 179 -16.66 20.10 1.69
N GLY A 180 -15.71 19.51 2.39
CA GLY A 180 -14.59 20.21 3.00
C GLY A 180 -14.97 21.05 4.22
N GLU A 181 -16.04 20.65 4.93
CA GLU A 181 -16.54 21.31 6.14
C GLU A 181 -15.90 20.73 7.43
#